data_d08ed1f61096155615665f2bd7ab4fe9
#
_entry.id   d08ed1f61096155615665f2bd7ab4fe9
#
_cell.length_a   1.000
_cell.length_b   1.000
_cell.length_c   1.000
_cell.angle_alpha   90.00
_cell.angle_beta   90.00
_cell.angle_gamma   90.00
#
_symmetry.space_group_name_H-M   'P 1'
#
loop_
_entity.id
_entity.type
_entity.pdbx_description
1 polymer ?
#
loop_
_entity_poly.entity_id
_entity_poly.type
_entity_poly.pdbx_seq_one_letter_code
_entity_poly.pdbx_strand_id
1 'polypeptide(L)'
;MRGTVLPALDIPTFRLRRRLWAAEPGDRWSEFETEDALIEDVKAQAQDAQARGRACRLFCAVGPQAMAQFLPLTAFATVYARRFDSARGQVNPAITWIDAQPHPSVAAETDLFERLGIDALVTKNSGGTRPAKLLAAARLDLPTFLLRPKAEPLGAGLDRWEDIHSALLQLPARF
;
A
#
# COMPACT_ATOMS: atom_id res chain seq x y z
N MET A 1 1.74 9.09 15.54
CA MET A 1 1.25 9.52 16.87
C MET A 1 -0.22 9.93 16.83
N ARG A 2 -1.16 9.02 16.55
CA ARG A 2 -2.62 9.32 16.55
C ARG A 2 -3.46 8.39 17.42
N GLY A 3 -2.85 7.46 18.16
CA GLY A 3 -3.58 6.46 18.95
C GLY A 3 -3.72 6.75 20.44
N THR A 4 -2.98 7.71 20.97
CA THR A 4 -2.83 7.86 22.43
C THR A 4 -3.78 8.89 23.07
N VAL A 5 -4.42 9.75 22.29
CA VAL A 5 -5.25 10.85 22.83
C VAL A 5 -6.70 10.40 23.08
N LEU A 6 -7.28 9.59 22.22
CA LEU A 6 -8.70 9.20 22.31
C LEU A 6 -9.06 8.38 23.55
N PRO A 7 -8.25 7.41 24.06
CA PRO A 7 -8.56 6.71 25.29
C PRO A 7 -8.57 7.60 26.53
N ALA A 8 -7.78 8.69 26.52
CA ALA A 8 -7.71 9.63 27.66
C ALA A 8 -8.95 10.53 27.79
N LEU A 9 -9.80 10.59 26.76
CA LEU A 9 -10.98 11.46 26.72
C LEU A 9 -12.27 10.73 27.08
N ASP A 10 -12.22 9.43 27.39
CA ASP A 10 -13.41 8.57 27.64
C ASP A 10 -14.52 8.72 26.56
N ILE A 11 -14.07 8.93 25.32
CA ILE A 11 -14.98 9.06 24.17
C ILE A 11 -15.13 7.69 23.52
N PRO A 12 -16.38 7.16 23.39
CA PRO A 12 -16.62 5.93 22.66
C PRO A 12 -16.06 6.01 21.25
N THR A 13 -15.15 5.10 20.92
CA THR A 13 -14.47 5.10 19.63
C THR A 13 -14.78 3.81 18.88
N PHE A 14 -15.33 3.94 17.69
CA PHE A 14 -15.59 2.83 16.77
C PHE A 14 -14.65 2.93 15.58
N ARG A 15 -14.18 1.77 15.13
CA ARG A 15 -13.32 1.70 13.96
C ARG A 15 -13.95 0.79 12.91
N LEU A 16 -14.15 1.32 11.70
CA LEU A 16 -14.47 0.50 10.55
C LEU A 16 -13.20 -0.18 10.06
N ARG A 17 -13.13 -1.50 10.13
CA ARG A 17 -12.07 -2.29 9.52
C ARG A 17 -12.47 -2.71 8.12
N ARG A 18 -11.61 -2.44 7.16
CA ARG A 18 -11.78 -2.98 5.81
C ARG A 18 -11.28 -4.42 5.78
N ARG A 19 -12.04 -5.32 5.17
CA ARG A 19 -11.55 -6.67 4.90
C ARG A 19 -10.31 -6.56 4.04
N LEU A 20 -9.21 -7.16 4.49
CA LEU A 20 -7.96 -7.17 3.75
C LEU A 20 -8.15 -7.93 2.44
N TRP A 21 -7.39 -7.53 1.43
CA TRP A 21 -7.33 -8.25 0.18
C TRP A 21 -6.66 -9.60 0.42
N ALA A 22 -7.16 -10.64 -0.24
CA ALA A 22 -6.57 -11.96 -0.29
C ALA A 22 -6.12 -12.25 -1.72
N ALA A 23 -5.08 -13.06 -1.88
CA ALA A 23 -4.62 -13.49 -3.18
C ALA A 23 -5.69 -14.32 -3.89
N GLU A 24 -5.81 -14.13 -5.18
CA GLU A 24 -6.70 -14.86 -6.09
C GLU A 24 -5.84 -15.66 -7.10
N PRO A 25 -6.42 -16.64 -7.79
CA PRO A 25 -5.72 -17.33 -8.86
C PRO A 25 -5.15 -16.36 -9.90
N GLY A 26 -3.86 -16.48 -10.20
CA GLY A 26 -3.12 -15.56 -11.08
C GLY A 26 -2.37 -14.44 -10.35
N ASP A 27 -2.54 -14.29 -9.04
CA ASP A 27 -1.73 -13.37 -8.26
C ASP A 27 -0.37 -13.96 -7.90
N ARG A 28 0.67 -13.16 -8.03
CA ARG A 28 2.02 -13.47 -7.55
C ARG A 28 2.34 -12.63 -6.32
N TRP A 29 1.61 -12.85 -5.23
CA TRP A 29 1.73 -12.05 -4.01
C TRP A 29 2.69 -12.68 -2.99
N SER A 30 3.52 -11.81 -2.41
CA SER A 30 4.28 -12.06 -1.18
C SER A 30 3.81 -11.06 -0.13
N GLU A 31 3.40 -11.53 1.05
CA GLU A 31 2.89 -10.69 2.13
C GLU A 31 3.92 -10.58 3.27
N PHE A 32 4.06 -9.38 3.83
CA PHE A 32 5.04 -9.06 4.86
C PHE A 32 4.39 -8.32 6.02
N GLU A 33 4.84 -8.64 7.24
CA GLU A 33 4.37 -7.98 8.46
C GLU A 33 5.13 -6.68 8.75
N THR A 34 6.35 -6.53 8.20
CA THR A 34 7.21 -5.36 8.44
C THR A 34 7.75 -4.79 7.14
N GLU A 35 8.03 -3.48 7.17
CA GLU A 35 8.68 -2.78 6.06
C GLU A 35 10.06 -3.36 5.77
N ASP A 36 10.84 -3.68 6.83
CA ASP A 36 12.22 -4.20 6.69
C ASP A 36 12.25 -5.56 5.98
N ALA A 37 11.37 -6.49 6.37
CA ALA A 37 11.30 -7.80 5.73
C ALA A 37 10.90 -7.68 4.25
N LEU A 38 9.96 -6.79 3.92
CA LEU A 38 9.57 -6.51 2.55
C LEU A 38 10.74 -5.92 1.74
N ILE A 39 11.42 -4.93 2.29
CA ILE A 39 12.55 -4.27 1.63
C ILE A 39 13.68 -5.26 1.34
N GLU A 40 14.04 -6.12 2.29
CA GLU A 40 15.10 -7.12 2.09
C GLU A 40 14.73 -8.15 1.01
N ASP A 41 13.48 -8.59 0.94
CA ASP A 41 13.03 -9.53 -0.12
C ASP A 41 13.05 -8.86 -1.50
N VAL A 42 12.51 -7.64 -1.62
CA VAL A 42 12.54 -6.87 -2.88
C VAL A 42 13.97 -6.60 -3.32
N LYS A 43 14.86 -6.24 -2.39
CA LYS A 43 16.29 -6.02 -2.65
C LYS A 43 16.96 -7.29 -3.18
N ALA A 44 16.72 -8.46 -2.56
CA ALA A 44 17.26 -9.73 -3.02
C ALA A 44 16.82 -10.04 -4.46
N GLN A 45 15.56 -9.81 -4.81
CA GLN A 45 15.05 -10.00 -6.17
C GLN A 45 15.65 -9.01 -7.17
N ALA A 46 15.83 -7.74 -6.78
CA ALA A 46 16.47 -6.73 -7.62
C ALA A 46 17.95 -7.07 -7.88
N GLN A 47 18.66 -7.54 -6.87
CA GLN A 47 20.06 -7.99 -6.99
C GLN A 47 20.18 -9.22 -7.91
N ASP A 48 19.27 -10.18 -7.79
CA ASP A 48 19.22 -11.35 -8.67
C ASP A 48 18.95 -10.95 -10.15
N ALA A 49 18.07 -9.98 -10.37
CA ALA A 49 17.83 -9.41 -11.70
C ALA A 49 19.10 -8.74 -12.27
N GLN A 50 19.78 -7.93 -11.45
CA GLN A 50 21.06 -7.29 -11.84
C GLN A 50 22.16 -8.30 -12.15
N ALA A 51 22.29 -9.36 -11.34
CA ALA A 51 23.26 -10.44 -11.60
C ALA A 51 23.03 -11.15 -12.94
N ARG A 52 21.78 -11.13 -13.42
CA ARG A 52 21.39 -11.61 -14.76
C ARG A 52 21.45 -10.54 -15.87
N GLY A 53 22.03 -9.38 -15.58
CA GLY A 53 22.17 -8.27 -16.54
C GLY A 53 20.84 -7.56 -16.84
N ARG A 54 19.83 -7.67 -15.98
CA ARG A 54 18.52 -7.01 -16.15
C ARG A 54 18.38 -5.83 -15.21
N ALA A 55 17.88 -4.71 -15.73
CA ALA A 55 17.42 -3.62 -14.87
C ALA A 55 16.15 -4.05 -14.12
N CYS A 56 15.99 -3.57 -12.89
CA CYS A 56 14.78 -3.77 -12.09
C CYS A 56 14.04 -2.44 -11.94
N ARG A 57 12.76 -2.42 -12.23
CA ARG A 57 11.88 -1.24 -12.13
C ARG A 57 10.71 -1.55 -11.21
N LEU A 58 10.65 -0.83 -10.10
CA LEU A 58 9.66 -1.04 -9.04
C LEU A 58 8.61 0.07 -9.06
N PHE A 59 7.34 -0.30 -8.97
CA PHE A 59 6.27 0.67 -8.72
C PHE A 59 5.87 0.62 -7.24
N CYS A 60 6.24 1.67 -6.47
CA CYS A 60 5.97 1.75 -5.05
C CYS A 60 4.70 2.57 -4.77
N ALA A 61 3.61 1.88 -4.44
CA ALA A 61 2.32 2.47 -4.10
C ALA A 61 2.04 2.44 -2.59
N VAL A 62 3.02 2.85 -1.80
CA VAL A 62 2.97 2.85 -0.31
C VAL A 62 2.57 4.20 0.28
N GLY A 63 2.42 5.21 -0.55
CA GLY A 63 2.10 6.59 -0.19
C GLY A 63 3.35 7.44 0.10
N PRO A 64 3.29 8.75 -0.16
CA PRO A 64 4.46 9.64 -0.12
C PRO A 64 5.16 9.66 1.26
N GLN A 65 4.38 9.61 2.34
CA GLN A 65 4.92 9.65 3.71
C GLN A 65 5.73 8.39 4.08
N ALA A 66 5.42 7.24 3.49
CA ALA A 66 6.13 5.99 3.75
C ALA A 66 7.36 5.81 2.84
N MET A 67 7.47 6.58 1.76
CA MET A 67 8.54 6.40 0.76
C MET A 67 9.96 6.54 1.31
N ALA A 68 10.14 7.31 2.40
CA ALA A 68 11.46 7.44 3.04
C ALA A 68 12.05 6.09 3.49
N GLN A 69 11.19 5.16 3.92
CA GLN A 69 11.61 3.82 4.35
C GLN A 69 12.04 2.93 3.17
N PHE A 70 11.55 3.22 1.96
CA PHE A 70 11.82 2.47 0.74
C PHE A 70 12.99 3.05 -0.09
N LEU A 71 13.61 4.13 0.37
CA LEU A 71 14.79 4.71 -0.28
C LEU A 71 15.96 3.73 -0.50
N PRO A 72 16.26 2.78 0.41
CA PRO A 72 17.32 1.82 0.16
C PRO A 72 17.16 1.01 -1.13
N LEU A 73 15.93 0.84 -1.63
CA LEU A 73 15.69 0.13 -2.90
C LEU A 73 16.25 0.86 -4.11
N THR A 74 16.44 2.19 -4.05
CA THR A 74 16.96 2.99 -5.17
C THR A 74 18.42 2.65 -5.51
N ALA A 75 19.15 1.99 -4.62
CA ALA A 75 20.49 1.48 -4.90
C ALA A 75 20.49 0.24 -5.82
N PHE A 76 19.35 -0.44 -5.95
CA PHE A 76 19.23 -1.73 -6.66
C PHE A 76 18.23 -1.68 -7.81
N ALA A 77 17.35 -0.69 -7.83
CA ALA A 77 16.26 -0.61 -8.79
C ALA A 77 15.93 0.85 -9.15
N THR A 78 15.32 1.05 -10.31
CA THR A 78 14.63 2.30 -10.61
C THR A 78 13.28 2.29 -9.89
N VAL A 79 13.07 3.23 -8.98
CA VAL A 79 11.87 3.30 -8.16
C VAL A 79 10.93 4.36 -8.69
N TYR A 80 9.74 3.95 -9.09
CA TYR A 80 8.62 4.82 -9.42
C TYR A 80 7.67 4.90 -8.24
N ALA A 81 7.21 6.10 -7.88
CA ALA A 81 6.23 6.29 -6.84
C ALA A 81 5.16 7.30 -7.29
N ARG A 82 3.92 7.06 -6.85
CA ARG A 82 2.80 7.95 -7.18
C ARG A 82 2.50 8.90 -6.03
N ARG A 83 2.22 10.15 -6.38
CA ARG A 83 1.65 11.16 -5.49
C ARG A 83 0.57 11.94 -6.22
N PHE A 84 -0.42 12.42 -5.50
CA PHE A 84 -1.53 13.20 -6.08
C PHE A 84 -1.44 14.70 -5.74
N ASP A 85 -0.50 15.08 -4.87
CA ASP A 85 -0.28 16.48 -4.48
C ASP A 85 1.23 16.76 -4.54
N SER A 86 1.65 17.36 -5.64
CA SER A 86 3.06 17.73 -5.88
C SER A 86 3.56 18.81 -4.93
N ALA A 87 2.65 19.58 -4.30
CA ALA A 87 3.00 20.64 -3.36
C ALA A 87 3.35 20.12 -1.95
N ARG A 88 3.02 18.85 -1.64
CA ARG A 88 3.24 18.27 -0.31
C ARG A 88 4.29 17.16 -0.34
N GLY A 89 5.44 17.46 0.24
CA GLY A 89 6.45 16.45 0.56
C GLY A 89 7.84 16.74 0.01
N GLN A 90 8.85 16.19 0.67
CA GLN A 90 10.22 16.22 0.17
C GLN A 90 10.33 15.35 -1.08
N VAL A 91 10.76 15.94 -2.16
CA VAL A 91 11.05 15.23 -3.41
C VAL A 91 12.46 14.65 -3.29
N ASN A 92 12.56 13.33 -3.10
CA ASN A 92 13.86 12.69 -3.21
C ASN A 92 14.16 12.45 -4.70
N PRO A 93 15.29 12.96 -5.22
CA PRO A 93 15.63 12.85 -6.64
C PRO A 93 15.93 11.42 -7.10
N ALA A 94 16.20 10.49 -6.17
CA ALA A 94 16.41 9.07 -6.48
C ALA A 94 15.10 8.33 -6.82
N ILE A 95 13.93 8.98 -6.62
CA ILE A 95 12.62 8.42 -6.94
C ILE A 95 12.03 9.15 -8.14
N THR A 96 11.55 8.39 -9.11
CA THR A 96 10.78 8.95 -10.22
C THR A 96 9.31 9.10 -9.80
N TRP A 97 8.90 10.34 -9.55
CA TRP A 97 7.55 10.64 -9.10
C TRP A 97 6.57 10.76 -10.26
N ILE A 98 5.41 10.14 -10.08
CA ILE A 98 4.27 10.22 -11.00
C ILE A 98 3.20 11.07 -10.32
N ASP A 99 3.00 12.27 -10.85
CA ASP A 99 2.01 13.23 -10.35
C ASP A 99 0.63 12.89 -10.93
N ALA A 100 -0.05 11.94 -10.33
CA ALA A 100 -1.37 11.50 -10.75
C ALA A 100 -2.11 10.80 -9.60
N GLN A 101 -3.45 10.86 -9.65
CA GLN A 101 -4.27 10.01 -8.80
C GLN A 101 -4.25 8.55 -9.29
N PRO A 102 -4.48 7.56 -8.38
CA PRO A 102 -4.70 6.18 -8.79
C PRO A 102 -5.85 6.12 -9.81
N HIS A 103 -5.61 5.47 -10.95
CA HIS A 103 -6.65 5.36 -11.96
C HIS A 103 -7.63 4.24 -11.60
N PRO A 104 -8.95 4.43 -11.77
CA PRO A 104 -9.93 3.39 -11.49
C PRO A 104 -9.97 2.27 -12.54
N SER A 105 -9.47 2.55 -13.76
CA SER A 105 -9.46 1.58 -14.87
C SER A 105 -8.23 0.68 -14.80
N VAL A 106 -8.47 -0.63 -14.86
CA VAL A 106 -7.41 -1.65 -14.95
C VAL A 106 -6.57 -1.47 -16.21
N ALA A 107 -7.20 -1.16 -17.34
CA ALA A 107 -6.49 -0.94 -18.60
C ALA A 107 -5.48 0.21 -18.48
N ALA A 108 -5.89 1.34 -17.92
CA ALA A 108 -5.01 2.50 -17.76
C ALA A 108 -3.85 2.24 -16.77
N GLU A 109 -4.05 1.45 -15.71
CA GLU A 109 -2.96 1.03 -14.82
C GLU A 109 -2.05 0.01 -15.53
N THR A 110 -2.59 -0.89 -16.35
CA THR A 110 -1.81 -1.82 -17.17
C THR A 110 -0.93 -1.06 -18.15
N ASP A 111 -1.51 -0.14 -18.94
CA ASP A 111 -0.77 0.69 -19.91
C ASP A 111 0.34 1.52 -19.23
N LEU A 112 0.08 2.00 -18.00
CA LEU A 112 1.09 2.71 -17.21
C LEU A 112 2.26 1.78 -16.86
N PHE A 113 1.98 0.58 -16.36
CA PHE A 113 3.02 -0.37 -15.97
C PHE A 113 3.84 -0.85 -17.16
N GLU A 114 3.19 -1.15 -18.29
CA GLU A 114 3.85 -1.52 -19.54
C GLU A 114 4.75 -0.39 -20.07
N ARG A 115 4.23 0.83 -20.15
CA ARG A 115 4.98 2.01 -20.62
C ARG A 115 6.20 2.32 -19.77
N LEU A 116 6.13 2.09 -18.46
CA LEU A 116 7.24 2.29 -17.53
C LEU A 116 8.15 1.06 -17.46
N GLY A 117 7.72 -0.08 -18.02
CA GLY A 117 8.42 -1.35 -17.95
C GLY A 117 8.56 -1.84 -16.51
N ILE A 118 7.48 -1.78 -15.73
CA ILE A 118 7.48 -2.19 -14.33
C ILE A 118 7.69 -3.70 -14.21
N ASP A 119 8.64 -4.09 -13.37
CA ASP A 119 8.98 -5.50 -13.11
C ASP A 119 8.31 -6.02 -11.82
N ALA A 120 7.95 -5.15 -10.88
CA ALA A 120 7.26 -5.54 -9.65
C ALA A 120 6.48 -4.38 -9.02
N LEU A 121 5.41 -4.73 -8.30
CA LEU A 121 4.57 -3.81 -7.53
C LEU A 121 4.86 -3.96 -6.03
N VAL A 122 5.13 -2.84 -5.35
CA VAL A 122 5.23 -2.74 -3.90
C VAL A 122 4.05 -1.93 -3.38
N THR A 123 3.24 -2.47 -2.47
CA THR A 123 2.05 -1.76 -1.97
C THR A 123 1.69 -2.17 -0.55
N LYS A 124 0.83 -1.39 0.10
CA LYS A 124 0.21 -1.74 1.39
C LYS A 124 -1.14 -2.42 1.13
N ASN A 125 -1.44 -3.45 1.92
CA ASN A 125 -2.77 -4.06 1.93
C ASN A 125 -3.70 -3.18 2.77
N SER A 126 -4.39 -2.26 2.12
CA SER A 126 -5.32 -1.33 2.80
C SER A 126 -6.75 -1.85 2.88
N GLY A 127 -7.01 -3.01 2.34
CA GLY A 127 -8.34 -3.63 2.33
C GLY A 127 -9.39 -2.85 1.53
N GLY A 128 -10.61 -3.36 1.55
CA GLY A 128 -11.74 -2.83 0.80
C GLY A 128 -11.79 -3.34 -0.64
N THR A 129 -12.37 -2.57 -1.55
CA THR A 129 -12.42 -2.93 -2.97
C THR A 129 -11.01 -3.06 -3.54
N ARG A 130 -10.77 -4.15 -4.26
CA ARG A 130 -9.46 -4.41 -4.88
C ARG A 130 -9.15 -3.34 -5.92
N PRO A 131 -8.06 -2.58 -5.78
CA PRO A 131 -7.76 -1.45 -6.66
C PRO A 131 -7.21 -1.92 -8.02
N ALA A 132 -7.43 -1.11 -9.05
CA ALA A 132 -7.02 -1.39 -10.42
C ALA A 132 -5.53 -1.76 -10.57
N LYS A 133 -4.63 -1.17 -9.77
CA LYS A 133 -3.20 -1.49 -9.78
C LYS A 133 -2.89 -2.96 -9.45
N LEU A 134 -3.66 -3.59 -8.55
CA LEU A 134 -3.47 -5.01 -8.20
C LEU A 134 -3.97 -5.92 -9.34
N LEU A 135 -5.08 -5.54 -9.96
CA LEU A 135 -5.62 -6.25 -11.12
C LEU A 135 -4.71 -6.10 -12.34
N ALA A 136 -4.11 -4.93 -12.52
CA ALA A 136 -3.11 -4.70 -13.56
C ALA A 136 -1.84 -5.52 -13.33
N ALA A 137 -1.35 -5.59 -12.09
CA ALA A 137 -0.20 -6.43 -11.74
C ALA A 137 -0.47 -7.91 -12.01
N ALA A 138 -1.64 -8.42 -11.62
CA ALA A 138 -2.04 -9.80 -11.92
C ALA A 138 -2.11 -10.06 -13.45
N ARG A 139 -2.69 -9.12 -14.21
CA ARG A 139 -2.80 -9.21 -15.68
C ARG A 139 -1.43 -9.28 -16.36
N LEU A 140 -0.44 -8.59 -15.82
CA LEU A 140 0.93 -8.55 -16.34
C LEU A 140 1.85 -9.60 -15.69
N ASP A 141 1.31 -10.50 -14.87
CA ASP A 141 2.08 -11.51 -14.11
C ASP A 141 3.21 -10.90 -13.27
N LEU A 142 3.00 -9.70 -12.72
CA LEU A 142 4.00 -9.01 -11.92
C LEU A 142 4.05 -9.55 -10.49
N PRO A 143 5.26 -9.84 -9.96
CA PRO A 143 5.44 -10.02 -8.53
C PRO A 143 4.90 -8.81 -7.75
N THR A 144 4.12 -9.09 -6.70
CA THR A 144 3.49 -8.05 -5.90
C THR A 144 3.82 -8.26 -4.42
N PHE A 145 4.50 -7.30 -3.83
CA PHE A 145 4.94 -7.29 -2.44
C PHE A 145 3.96 -6.46 -1.63
N LEU A 146 3.21 -7.12 -0.74
CA LEU A 146 2.19 -6.48 0.07
C LEU A 146 2.64 -6.35 1.53
N LEU A 147 2.69 -5.12 2.00
CA LEU A 147 2.86 -4.85 3.41
C LEU A 147 1.51 -4.94 4.10
N ARG A 148 1.40 -5.82 5.09
CA ARG A 148 0.21 -5.92 5.94
C ARG A 148 0.07 -4.68 6.84
N PRO A 149 -1.15 -4.23 7.14
CA PRO A 149 -1.34 -3.17 8.12
C PRO A 149 -0.89 -3.67 9.50
N LYS A 150 -0.21 -2.81 10.26
CA LYS A 150 0.12 -3.11 11.65
C LYS A 150 -1.17 -3.39 12.43
N ALA A 151 -1.16 -4.46 13.23
CA ALA A 151 -2.24 -4.73 14.16
C ALA A 151 -2.35 -3.54 15.13
N GLU A 152 -3.50 -2.88 15.15
CA GLU A 152 -3.71 -1.78 16.08
C GLU A 152 -4.48 -2.28 17.31
N PRO A 153 -3.98 -2.00 18.54
CA PRO A 153 -4.51 -2.57 19.76
C PRO A 153 -5.83 -1.96 20.26
N LEU A 154 -6.39 -0.96 19.58
CA LEU A 154 -7.50 -0.17 20.13
C LEU A 154 -8.83 -0.42 19.43
N GLY A 155 -9.81 -0.88 20.22
CA GLY A 155 -11.26 -0.91 19.95
C GLY A 155 -11.74 -2.16 19.24
N ALA A 156 -12.99 -2.53 19.50
CA ALA A 156 -13.69 -3.51 18.69
C ALA A 156 -13.80 -2.99 17.26
N GLY A 157 -13.02 -3.58 16.35
CA GLY A 157 -13.16 -3.26 14.94
C GLY A 157 -14.44 -3.87 14.42
N LEU A 158 -15.27 -3.06 13.80
CA LEU A 158 -16.48 -3.48 13.12
C LEU A 158 -16.19 -3.52 11.62
N ASP A 159 -16.61 -4.60 10.97
CA ASP A 159 -16.31 -4.83 9.56
C ASP A 159 -17.37 -4.24 8.62
N ARG A 160 -18.53 -3.84 9.20
CA ARG A 160 -19.67 -3.29 8.46
C ARG A 160 -20.09 -1.95 9.04
N TRP A 161 -20.48 -1.06 8.14
CA TRP A 161 -20.98 0.26 8.53
C TRP A 161 -22.25 0.17 9.38
N GLU A 162 -23.14 -0.76 9.06
CA GLU A 162 -24.40 -0.99 9.76
C GLU A 162 -24.18 -1.33 11.24
N ASP A 163 -23.10 -2.08 11.53
CA ASP A 163 -22.73 -2.44 12.91
C ASP A 163 -22.26 -1.21 13.69
N ILE A 164 -21.49 -0.32 13.05
CA ILE A 164 -21.08 0.96 13.64
C ILE A 164 -22.30 1.83 13.90
N HIS A 165 -23.20 1.95 12.92
CA HIS A 165 -24.43 2.74 13.06
C HIS A 165 -25.29 2.22 14.22
N SER A 166 -25.49 0.90 14.31
CA SER A 166 -26.21 0.28 15.40
C SER A 166 -25.58 0.53 16.76
N ALA A 167 -24.25 0.45 16.84
CA ALA A 167 -23.51 0.72 18.07
C ALA A 167 -23.61 2.20 18.49
N LEU A 168 -23.57 3.13 17.53
CA LEU A 168 -23.76 4.56 17.80
C LEU A 168 -25.16 4.87 18.37
N LEU A 169 -26.19 4.21 17.84
CA LEU A 169 -27.59 4.39 18.34
C LEU A 169 -27.80 3.85 19.76
N GLN A 170 -26.94 2.93 20.22
CA GLN A 170 -26.99 2.36 21.58
C GLN A 170 -26.22 3.19 22.62
N LEU A 171 -25.49 4.22 22.18
CA LEU A 171 -24.80 5.10 23.12
C LEU A 171 -25.83 5.86 23.97
N PRO A 172 -25.63 5.94 25.31
CA PRO A 172 -26.47 6.75 26.16
C PRO A 172 -26.38 8.22 25.73
N ALA A 173 -27.51 8.88 25.58
CA ALA A 173 -27.55 10.33 25.39
C ALA A 173 -26.91 11.00 26.61
N ARG A 174 -25.67 11.39 26.48
CA ARG A 174 -24.98 12.21 27.49
C ARG A 174 -25.12 13.67 27.08
N PHE A 175 -26.27 14.26 27.39
CA PHE A 175 -26.49 15.71 27.39
C PHE A 175 -27.31 16.10 28.61
#